data_33e78b4ac00fb1518b019715715d8b8a
#
_entry.id   33e78b4ac00fb1518b019715715d8b8a
#
_cell.length_a   1.000
_cell.length_b   1.000
_cell.length_c   1.000
_cell.angle_alpha   90.00
_cell.angle_beta   90.00
_cell.angle_gamma   90.00
#
_symmetry.space_group_name_H-M   'P 1'
#
loop_
_entity.id
_entity.type
_entity.pdbx_description
1 polymer ?
#
loop_
_entity_poly.entity_id
_entity_poly.type
_entity_poly.pdbx_seq_one_letter_code
_entity_poly.pdbx_strand_id
1 'polypeptide(L)'
;MVIINPKYDFLRKKIYDIPATFNIDGDVIYKDRNEIRCMSIAPNLDICVKRFQRCSFIKQILYSFFRLPKAIRAYTNAIRINELGPFTPEPIACIIETHRGLITDSYLITKKSNLQHTFYEFRDGDISGKEDLIVSFAKWAADLHAAGILHKDFSPGNILYDKVDNVWKFEMVDINRVSFQHISKKRGCTNFCRLWGKVDFFEHLATSYAQYRHISSEHALRWILSARRRFWQNRSREHFVHDDTFSIGVIISTYNNPRWLEKVFMGLKYQTHLPDEIIIADDGSNKETESLIQRYSAILPIKHVWHPDNGFRKTRILNEAVKIAFSDYIIFMDQDLIPRSDFVSMHYQHAKENRFISGGAISIPEQLSEEITESDIESGNIFSIKWLISHGVKWNWKLSKLWKNKFLCKLLNTLTPTKASWNGGNASTWKKYILQANGFDTRMRYGAEDREFGQRLENLGYRGIQLRYGIPLIHLYHKRPYRNHQDWNNNIRIWRETRKNKYTTTQYGITQ
;
A
#
# COMPACT_ATOMS: atom_id res chain seq x y z
N MET A 1 35.67 -14.28 20.66
CA MET A 1 35.29 -13.22 21.62
C MET A 1 33.95 -13.61 22.25
N VAL A 2 33.85 -13.57 23.56
CA VAL A 2 32.59 -13.90 24.29
C VAL A 2 32.29 -12.72 25.22
N ILE A 3 31.03 -12.24 25.16
CA ILE A 3 30.51 -11.19 26.04
C ILE A 3 29.38 -11.84 26.85
N ILE A 4 29.46 -11.81 28.16
CA ILE A 4 28.48 -12.42 29.06
C ILE A 4 27.85 -11.33 29.91
N ASN A 5 26.51 -11.38 30.06
CA ASN A 5 25.81 -10.52 31.00
C ASN A 5 26.30 -10.90 32.44
N PRO A 6 26.76 -9.93 33.23
CA PRO A 6 27.30 -10.20 34.58
C PRO A 6 26.40 -11.05 35.49
N LYS A 7 25.09 -10.92 35.35
CA LYS A 7 24.08 -11.72 36.07
C LYS A 7 24.24 -13.22 35.82
N TYR A 8 24.81 -13.64 34.69
CA TYR A 8 24.95 -15.02 34.24
C TYR A 8 26.42 -15.48 34.19
N ASP A 9 27.34 -14.78 34.86
CA ASP A 9 28.76 -15.12 34.82
C ASP A 9 29.06 -16.51 35.40
N PHE A 10 28.19 -16.99 36.28
CA PHE A 10 28.27 -18.36 36.85
C PHE A 10 28.09 -19.46 35.76
N LEU A 11 27.58 -19.13 34.58
CA LEU A 11 27.44 -20.05 33.45
C LEU A 11 28.63 -20.01 32.50
N ARG A 12 29.66 -19.22 32.76
CA ARG A 12 30.78 -18.93 31.86
C ARG A 12 31.31 -20.18 31.16
N LYS A 13 31.65 -21.24 31.91
CA LYS A 13 32.17 -22.47 31.30
C LYS A 13 31.24 -23.07 30.29
N LYS A 14 29.98 -23.26 30.64
CA LYS A 14 28.94 -23.81 29.72
C LYS A 14 28.69 -22.92 28.49
N ILE A 15 28.75 -21.59 28.66
CA ILE A 15 28.58 -20.65 27.54
C ILE A 15 29.75 -20.79 26.55
N TYR A 16 30.97 -20.96 27.03
CA TYR A 16 32.12 -21.16 26.14
C TYR A 16 32.07 -22.48 25.36
N ASP A 17 31.40 -23.52 25.89
CA ASP A 17 31.23 -24.82 25.23
C ASP A 17 30.13 -24.81 24.14
N ILE A 18 29.22 -23.83 24.15
CA ILE A 18 28.07 -23.76 23.21
C ILE A 18 28.47 -23.90 21.72
N PRO A 19 29.51 -23.22 21.19
CA PRO A 19 29.87 -23.41 19.78
C PRO A 19 30.21 -24.85 19.41
N ALA A 20 30.84 -25.58 20.29
CA ALA A 20 31.22 -26.97 20.07
C ALA A 20 30.00 -27.93 20.12
N THR A 21 29.06 -27.65 21.02
CA THR A 21 27.89 -28.53 21.26
C THR A 21 26.65 -28.10 20.47
N PHE A 22 26.64 -26.93 19.89
CA PHE A 22 25.45 -26.33 19.23
C PHE A 22 24.74 -27.24 18.23
N ASN A 23 25.50 -28.06 17.48
CA ASN A 23 24.88 -28.94 16.46
C ASN A 23 24.31 -30.24 17.05
N ILE A 24 24.62 -30.54 18.32
CA ILE A 24 24.29 -31.79 19.04
C ILE A 24 23.19 -31.51 20.08
N ASP A 25 23.34 -30.43 20.84
CA ASP A 25 22.49 -30.13 21.98
C ASP A 25 21.26 -29.31 21.60
N GLY A 26 20.16 -29.57 22.30
CA GLY A 26 18.91 -28.79 22.23
C GLY A 26 18.02 -29.06 21.01
N ASP A 27 16.79 -28.65 21.16
CA ASP A 27 15.73 -28.78 20.13
C ASP A 27 15.82 -27.65 19.13
N VAL A 28 15.78 -27.99 17.83
CA VAL A 28 15.76 -27.03 16.75
C VAL A 28 14.35 -26.45 16.64
N ILE A 29 14.18 -25.18 16.99
CA ILE A 29 12.87 -24.49 16.84
C ILE A 29 12.75 -23.70 15.54
N TYR A 30 13.89 -23.37 14.92
CA TYR A 30 13.90 -22.68 13.63
C TYR A 30 15.18 -22.98 12.86
N LYS A 31 15.07 -23.29 11.56
CA LYS A 31 16.21 -23.54 10.68
C LYS A 31 15.92 -23.08 9.25
N ASP A 32 16.52 -21.96 8.87
CA ASP A 32 16.60 -21.42 7.52
C ASP A 32 17.94 -20.67 7.38
N ARG A 33 17.95 -19.38 7.16
CA ARG A 33 19.16 -18.54 7.11
C ARG A 33 19.88 -18.46 8.46
N ASN A 34 19.13 -18.48 9.55
CA ASN A 34 19.67 -18.60 10.91
C ASN A 34 19.18 -19.92 11.47
N GLU A 35 19.87 -20.44 12.48
CA GLU A 35 19.41 -21.61 13.23
C GLU A 35 19.19 -21.21 14.68
N ILE A 36 18.05 -21.59 15.25
CA ILE A 36 17.71 -21.32 16.65
C ILE A 36 17.45 -22.65 17.31
N ARG A 37 18.16 -22.87 18.43
CA ARG A 37 17.97 -24.03 19.29
C ARG A 37 17.65 -23.61 20.70
N CYS A 38 16.76 -24.34 21.35
CA CYS A 38 16.48 -24.18 22.76
C CYS A 38 17.02 -25.38 23.54
N MET A 39 17.66 -25.10 24.69
CA MET A 39 18.24 -26.11 25.54
C MET A 39 18.22 -25.67 27.01
N SER A 40 18.27 -26.61 27.93
CA SER A 40 18.45 -26.32 29.34
C SER A 40 19.94 -26.20 29.66
N ILE A 41 20.36 -25.07 30.24
CA ILE A 41 21.78 -24.81 30.60
C ILE A 41 22.05 -24.96 32.08
N ALA A 42 21.01 -24.83 32.90
CA ALA A 42 21.06 -25.02 34.37
C ALA A 42 19.66 -25.43 34.86
N PRO A 43 19.54 -25.96 36.11
CA PRO A 43 18.24 -26.22 36.70
C PRO A 43 17.34 -24.98 36.63
N ASN A 44 16.14 -25.14 36.09
CA ASN A 44 15.14 -24.08 35.91
C ASN A 44 15.60 -22.90 35.01
N LEU A 45 16.60 -23.11 34.14
CA LEU A 45 17.06 -22.11 33.20
C LEU A 45 17.18 -22.67 31.77
N ASP A 46 16.17 -22.47 31.00
CA ASP A 46 16.18 -22.73 29.55
C ASP A 46 16.65 -21.51 28.78
N ILE A 47 17.44 -21.75 27.75
CA ILE A 47 17.99 -20.74 26.86
C ILE A 47 17.62 -21.00 25.43
N CYS A 48 17.57 -19.93 24.65
CA CYS A 48 17.54 -19.98 23.17
C CYS A 48 18.88 -19.47 22.64
N VAL A 49 19.50 -20.26 21.78
CA VAL A 49 20.75 -19.93 21.10
C VAL A 49 20.47 -19.73 19.64
N LYS A 50 20.66 -18.49 19.15
CA LYS A 50 20.53 -18.12 17.75
C LYS A 50 21.89 -18.04 17.12
N ARG A 51 22.20 -18.97 16.18
CA ARG A 51 23.36 -18.90 15.31
C ARG A 51 23.00 -18.09 14.09
N PHE A 52 23.72 -17.00 13.82
CA PHE A 52 23.52 -16.18 12.64
C PHE A 52 24.17 -16.81 11.41
N GLN A 53 23.51 -16.68 10.25
CA GLN A 53 24.03 -17.13 8.97
C GLN A 53 25.45 -16.61 8.73
N ARG A 54 26.35 -17.50 8.32
CA ARG A 54 27.69 -17.11 7.87
C ARG A 54 27.61 -16.10 6.72
N CYS A 55 28.43 -15.09 6.82
CA CYS A 55 28.49 -14.04 5.80
C CYS A 55 29.34 -14.47 4.60
N SER A 56 29.07 -13.94 3.40
CA SER A 56 30.00 -14.03 2.27
C SER A 56 31.34 -13.36 2.62
N PHE A 57 32.41 -13.76 1.96
CA PHE A 57 33.78 -13.30 2.24
C PHE A 57 33.91 -11.76 2.38
N ILE A 58 33.32 -11.00 1.43
CA ILE A 58 33.32 -9.52 1.48
C ILE A 58 32.61 -9.00 2.73
N LYS A 59 31.49 -9.62 3.13
CA LYS A 59 30.76 -9.24 4.35
C LYS A 59 31.50 -9.66 5.62
N GLN A 60 32.30 -10.75 5.58
CA GLN A 60 33.15 -11.13 6.71
C GLN A 60 34.20 -10.03 6.99
N ILE A 61 34.89 -9.53 5.95
CA ILE A 61 35.81 -8.40 6.07
C ILE A 61 35.10 -7.17 6.65
N LEU A 62 33.92 -6.83 6.10
CA LEU A 62 33.15 -5.67 6.58
C LEU A 62 32.78 -5.77 8.07
N TYR A 63 32.33 -6.95 8.54
CA TYR A 63 31.95 -7.16 9.94
C TYR A 63 33.14 -7.40 10.86
N SER A 64 34.31 -7.81 10.34
CA SER A 64 35.49 -7.99 11.15
C SER A 64 36.19 -6.66 11.46
N PHE A 65 36.18 -5.69 10.53
CA PHE A 65 36.96 -4.48 10.64
C PHE A 65 36.18 -3.17 10.67
N PHE A 66 35.00 -3.11 10.04
CA PHE A 66 34.31 -1.85 9.80
C PHE A 66 32.91 -1.76 10.44
N ARG A 67 32.29 -2.86 10.82
CA ARG A 67 30.92 -2.86 11.31
C ARG A 67 30.71 -3.88 12.41
N LEU A 68 30.00 -3.50 13.49
CA LEU A 68 29.66 -4.41 14.58
C LEU A 68 28.90 -5.64 14.06
N PRO A 69 29.30 -6.86 14.46
CA PRO A 69 28.61 -8.11 14.15
C PRO A 69 27.15 -8.10 14.57
N LYS A 70 26.33 -8.89 13.89
CA LYS A 70 24.88 -8.96 14.19
C LYS A 70 24.62 -9.44 15.62
N ALA A 71 25.39 -10.42 16.12
CA ALA A 71 25.23 -10.95 17.48
C ALA A 71 25.53 -9.90 18.54
N ILE A 72 26.60 -9.10 18.37
CA ILE A 72 26.92 -8.02 19.32
C ILE A 72 25.82 -6.97 19.32
N ARG A 73 25.38 -6.54 18.12
CA ARG A 73 24.28 -5.57 18.04
C ARG A 73 22.99 -6.06 18.67
N ALA A 74 22.64 -7.33 18.46
CA ALA A 74 21.45 -7.91 19.05
C ALA A 74 21.59 -7.99 20.58
N TYR A 75 22.76 -8.39 21.10
CA TYR A 75 23.03 -8.45 22.52
C TYR A 75 22.96 -7.06 23.18
N THR A 76 23.69 -6.06 22.63
CA THR A 76 23.65 -4.70 23.17
C THR A 76 22.27 -4.05 23.09
N ASN A 77 21.55 -4.31 22.01
CA ASN A 77 20.16 -3.87 21.91
C ASN A 77 19.27 -4.53 22.98
N ALA A 78 19.44 -5.85 23.23
CA ALA A 78 18.66 -6.56 24.23
C ALA A 78 18.91 -6.00 25.65
N ILE A 79 20.17 -5.75 26.02
CA ILE A 79 20.51 -5.11 27.30
C ILE A 79 19.76 -3.78 27.43
N ARG A 80 19.91 -2.88 26.41
CA ARG A 80 19.29 -1.56 26.44
C ARG A 80 17.78 -1.61 26.46
N ILE A 81 17.16 -2.56 25.74
CA ILE A 81 15.71 -2.75 25.74
C ILE A 81 15.22 -3.17 27.11
N ASN A 82 15.88 -4.11 27.76
CA ASN A 82 15.49 -4.58 29.09
C ASN A 82 15.67 -3.52 30.20
N GLU A 83 16.59 -2.56 30.02
CA GLU A 83 16.69 -1.38 30.88
C GLU A 83 15.47 -0.44 30.75
N LEU A 84 14.83 -0.42 29.60
CA LEU A 84 13.65 0.41 29.30
C LEU A 84 12.32 -0.29 29.59
N GLY A 85 12.33 -1.62 29.72
CA GLY A 85 11.15 -2.44 30.02
C GLY A 85 11.26 -3.87 29.51
N PRO A 86 10.36 -4.76 29.90
CA PRO A 86 10.38 -6.18 29.54
C PRO A 86 9.83 -6.41 28.12
N PHE A 87 10.47 -5.82 27.11
CA PHE A 87 10.00 -5.89 25.71
C PHE A 87 10.67 -6.99 24.89
N THR A 88 11.69 -7.67 25.43
CA THR A 88 12.43 -8.74 24.74
C THR A 88 12.98 -9.74 25.75
N PRO A 89 13.20 -11.02 25.36
CA PRO A 89 13.84 -11.99 26.23
C PRO A 89 15.19 -11.50 26.79
N GLU A 90 15.46 -11.83 28.04
CA GLU A 90 16.67 -11.39 28.75
C GLU A 90 17.94 -11.93 28.06
N PRO A 91 18.92 -11.07 27.71
CA PRO A 91 20.17 -11.50 27.09
C PRO A 91 21.12 -12.11 28.11
N ILE A 92 21.67 -13.26 27.76
CA ILE A 92 22.65 -14.01 28.61
C ILE A 92 24.05 -13.75 28.08
N ALA A 93 24.30 -13.97 26.78
CA ALA A 93 25.63 -13.79 26.20
C ALA A 93 25.57 -13.59 24.66
N CYS A 94 26.68 -13.13 24.11
CA CYS A 94 26.95 -13.31 22.69
C CYS A 94 28.37 -13.84 22.44
N ILE A 95 28.52 -14.68 21.42
CA ILE A 95 29.77 -15.33 21.03
C ILE A 95 30.09 -14.96 19.59
N ILE A 96 31.34 -14.60 19.35
CA ILE A 96 31.90 -14.37 18.01
C ILE A 96 33.08 -15.29 17.82
N GLU A 97 32.99 -16.19 16.85
CA GLU A 97 34.08 -17.03 16.42
C GLU A 97 34.83 -16.39 15.26
N THR A 98 36.13 -16.51 15.25
CA THR A 98 36.98 -15.98 14.17
C THR A 98 37.97 -17.03 13.70
N HIS A 99 38.24 -17.06 12.41
CA HIS A 99 39.34 -17.84 11.83
C HIS A 99 40.20 -16.92 10.98
N ARG A 100 41.51 -16.88 11.25
CA ARG A 100 42.48 -15.99 10.59
C ARG A 100 42.04 -14.51 10.61
N GLY A 101 41.45 -14.06 11.74
CA GLY A 101 40.99 -12.67 11.92
C GLY A 101 39.64 -12.35 11.28
N LEU A 102 39.03 -13.25 10.55
CA LEU A 102 37.72 -13.07 9.94
C LEU A 102 36.62 -13.79 10.73
N ILE A 103 35.46 -13.16 10.89
CA ILE A 103 34.31 -13.74 11.59
C ILE A 103 33.76 -14.92 10.79
N THR A 104 33.66 -16.07 11.47
CA THR A 104 33.07 -17.30 10.92
C THR A 104 31.64 -17.48 11.38
N ASP A 105 31.44 -17.70 12.68
CA ASP A 105 30.14 -17.91 13.29
C ASP A 105 29.88 -16.89 14.39
N SER A 106 28.62 -16.62 14.65
CA SER A 106 28.25 -15.74 15.75
C SER A 106 26.92 -16.17 16.36
N TYR A 107 26.83 -16.09 17.68
CA TYR A 107 25.70 -16.59 18.45
C TYR A 107 25.16 -15.50 19.36
N LEU A 108 23.85 -15.45 19.50
CA LEU A 108 23.15 -14.72 20.55
C LEU A 108 22.48 -15.73 21.47
N ILE A 109 22.69 -15.58 22.76
CA ILE A 109 22.13 -16.45 23.80
C ILE A 109 21.19 -15.59 24.63
N THR A 110 19.93 -16.00 24.71
CA THR A 110 18.90 -15.35 25.53
C THR A 110 18.23 -16.36 26.42
N LYS A 111 17.60 -15.90 27.48
CA LYS A 111 16.64 -16.73 28.20
C LYS A 111 15.54 -17.17 27.26
N LYS A 112 15.07 -18.40 27.37
CA LYS A 112 13.92 -18.88 26.59
C LYS A 112 12.67 -18.12 27.02
N SER A 113 11.95 -17.55 26.07
CA SER A 113 10.63 -16.95 26.33
C SER A 113 9.63 -18.05 26.74
N ASN A 114 8.75 -17.73 27.66
CA ASN A 114 7.63 -18.58 28.03
C ASN A 114 6.40 -18.35 27.09
N LEU A 115 6.47 -17.35 26.20
CA LEU A 115 5.41 -17.03 25.29
C LEU A 115 5.48 -17.97 24.07
N GLN A 116 4.37 -18.65 23.76
CA GLN A 116 4.36 -19.73 22.78
C GLN A 116 3.76 -19.33 21.42
N HIS A 117 2.99 -18.25 21.38
CA HIS A 117 2.28 -17.81 20.18
C HIS A 117 3.02 -16.72 19.43
N THR A 118 2.76 -16.59 18.14
CA THR A 118 3.27 -15.51 17.30
C THR A 118 2.13 -14.85 16.50
N PHE A 119 2.32 -13.62 16.06
CA PHE A 119 1.33 -12.89 15.27
C PHE A 119 1.10 -13.48 13.86
N TYR A 120 1.78 -14.57 13.47
CA TYR A 120 1.45 -15.31 12.25
C TYR A 120 0.01 -15.81 12.19
N GLU A 121 -0.62 -16.04 13.34
CA GLU A 121 -2.01 -16.50 13.46
C GLU A 121 -3.03 -15.54 12.86
N PHE A 122 -2.68 -14.24 12.74
CA PHE A 122 -3.58 -13.22 12.18
C PHE A 122 -3.51 -13.08 10.66
N ARG A 123 -2.76 -13.93 9.95
CA ARG A 123 -2.62 -13.85 8.50
C ARG A 123 -3.96 -13.86 7.78
N ASP A 124 -4.76 -14.89 8.02
CA ASP A 124 -6.07 -15.11 7.42
C ASP A 124 -7.15 -15.26 8.51
N GLY A 125 -6.76 -15.03 9.77
CA GLY A 125 -7.56 -15.29 10.95
C GLY A 125 -8.69 -14.29 11.15
N ASP A 126 -9.77 -14.79 11.71
CA ASP A 126 -10.81 -14.00 12.33
C ASP A 126 -10.28 -13.45 13.66
N ILE A 127 -10.63 -12.21 13.97
CA ILE A 127 -10.27 -11.58 15.25
C ILE A 127 -11.38 -11.72 16.29
N SER A 128 -12.52 -12.32 15.94
CA SER A 128 -13.67 -12.51 16.83
C SER A 128 -13.23 -13.23 18.11
N GLY A 129 -13.49 -12.63 19.25
CA GLY A 129 -13.07 -13.10 20.56
C GLY A 129 -11.59 -12.90 20.92
N LYS A 130 -10.83 -12.14 20.08
CA LYS A 130 -9.43 -11.76 20.31
C LYS A 130 -9.23 -10.25 20.39
N GLU A 131 -10.29 -9.49 20.53
CA GLU A 131 -10.26 -8.02 20.55
C GLU A 131 -9.45 -7.50 21.74
N ASP A 132 -9.55 -8.15 22.91
CA ASP A 132 -8.80 -7.82 24.13
C ASP A 132 -7.28 -8.02 23.93
N LEU A 133 -6.88 -9.01 23.16
CA LEU A 133 -5.50 -9.24 22.76
C LEU A 133 -4.98 -8.07 21.90
N ILE A 134 -5.76 -7.62 20.91
CA ILE A 134 -5.36 -6.53 20.00
C ILE A 134 -5.25 -5.20 20.78
N VAL A 135 -6.19 -4.93 21.70
CA VAL A 135 -6.14 -3.76 22.59
C VAL A 135 -4.88 -3.79 23.46
N SER A 136 -4.59 -4.94 24.06
CA SER A 136 -3.40 -5.12 24.90
C SER A 136 -2.09 -4.99 24.11
N PHE A 137 -2.07 -5.53 22.89
CA PHE A 137 -0.93 -5.36 21.97
C PHE A 137 -0.74 -3.89 21.55
N ALA A 138 -1.83 -3.17 21.26
CA ALA A 138 -1.75 -1.75 20.93
C ALA A 138 -1.16 -0.92 22.06
N LYS A 139 -1.54 -1.23 23.32
CA LYS A 139 -0.95 -0.62 24.51
C LYS A 139 0.54 -0.92 24.62
N TRP A 140 0.91 -2.20 24.56
CA TRP A 140 2.32 -2.62 24.64
C TRP A 140 3.18 -1.97 23.55
N ALA A 141 2.68 -1.88 22.31
CA ALA A 141 3.37 -1.20 21.22
C ALA A 141 3.45 0.31 21.42
N ALA A 142 2.45 0.92 22.05
CA ALA A 142 2.48 2.35 22.39
C ALA A 142 3.54 2.63 23.48
N ASP A 143 3.65 1.75 24.49
CA ASP A 143 4.65 1.84 25.55
C ASP A 143 6.07 1.64 24.98
N LEU A 144 6.26 0.66 24.07
CA LEU A 144 7.50 0.44 23.33
C LEU A 144 7.94 1.70 22.55
N HIS A 145 7.00 2.33 21.83
CA HIS A 145 7.27 3.55 21.08
C HIS A 145 7.47 4.77 21.98
N ALA A 146 6.81 4.83 23.13
CA ALA A 146 7.02 5.90 24.13
C ALA A 146 8.41 5.79 24.77
N ALA A 147 8.90 4.56 25.01
CA ALA A 147 10.28 4.30 25.43
C ALA A 147 11.34 4.61 24.35
N GLY A 148 10.91 5.08 23.18
CA GLY A 148 11.81 5.44 22.08
C GLY A 148 12.36 4.25 21.30
N ILE A 149 11.76 3.07 21.40
CA ILE A 149 12.21 1.84 20.74
C ILE A 149 11.45 1.63 19.44
N LEU A 150 12.17 1.52 18.32
CA LEU A 150 11.59 1.21 17.01
C LEU A 150 12.23 -0.06 16.44
N HIS A 151 11.46 -1.12 16.33
CA HIS A 151 11.89 -2.35 15.68
C HIS A 151 11.73 -2.23 14.17
N LYS A 152 12.83 -2.13 13.41
CA LYS A 152 12.80 -1.94 11.94
C LYS A 152 12.31 -3.14 11.14
N ASP A 153 12.14 -4.29 11.80
CA ASP A 153 11.59 -5.52 11.23
C ASP A 153 10.43 -6.04 12.08
N PHE A 154 9.44 -5.19 12.33
CA PHE A 154 8.28 -5.47 13.17
C PHE A 154 7.28 -6.37 12.45
N SER A 155 7.71 -7.60 12.15
CA SER A 155 6.94 -8.62 11.42
C SER A 155 6.27 -9.60 12.37
N PRO A 156 5.21 -10.32 11.93
CA PRO A 156 4.43 -11.23 12.77
C PRO A 156 5.27 -12.26 13.53
N GLY A 157 6.27 -12.85 12.88
CA GLY A 157 7.14 -13.85 13.50
C GLY A 157 8.15 -13.29 14.51
N ASN A 158 8.27 -11.96 14.60
CA ASN A 158 9.16 -11.31 15.56
C ASN A 158 8.44 -10.79 16.81
N ILE A 159 7.15 -11.11 16.96
CA ILE A 159 6.32 -10.74 18.10
C ILE A 159 5.79 -12.03 18.71
N LEU A 160 6.26 -12.34 19.91
CA LEU A 160 5.76 -13.43 20.72
C LEU A 160 4.67 -12.90 21.66
N TYR A 161 3.68 -13.72 21.95
CA TYR A 161 2.65 -13.39 22.92
C TYR A 161 2.07 -14.64 23.60
N ASP A 162 1.52 -14.44 24.77
CA ASP A 162 0.73 -15.44 25.49
C ASP A 162 -0.08 -14.76 26.60
N LYS A 163 -1.04 -15.49 27.18
CA LYS A 163 -1.83 -15.05 28.33
C LYS A 163 -1.25 -15.67 29.62
N VAL A 164 -0.53 -14.89 30.38
CA VAL A 164 0.09 -15.31 31.64
C VAL A 164 -0.65 -14.62 32.78
N ASP A 165 -1.13 -15.41 33.78
CA ASP A 165 -1.89 -14.90 34.92
C ASP A 165 -3.09 -14.02 34.50
N ASN A 166 -3.79 -14.44 33.45
CA ASN A 166 -4.92 -13.72 32.82
C ASN A 166 -4.58 -12.36 32.21
N VAL A 167 -3.29 -12.05 32.00
CA VAL A 167 -2.79 -10.83 31.37
C VAL A 167 -2.05 -11.17 30.08
N TRP A 168 -2.34 -10.48 28.99
CA TRP A 168 -1.59 -10.60 27.75
C TRP A 168 -0.18 -10.06 27.91
N LYS A 169 0.82 -10.88 27.61
CA LYS A 169 2.24 -10.54 27.59
C LYS A 169 2.77 -10.59 26.18
N PHE A 170 3.74 -9.72 25.89
CA PHE A 170 4.34 -9.62 24.56
C PHE A 170 5.86 -9.46 24.69
N GLU A 171 6.60 -10.08 23.78
CA GLU A 171 8.05 -9.91 23.63
C GLU A 171 8.40 -9.80 22.15
N MET A 172 9.36 -8.95 21.81
CA MET A 172 9.90 -8.90 20.46
C MET A 172 11.22 -9.66 20.38
N VAL A 173 11.43 -10.37 19.28
CA VAL A 173 12.65 -11.10 18.96
C VAL A 173 13.29 -10.57 17.68
N ASP A 174 14.47 -11.06 17.31
CA ASP A 174 15.29 -10.61 16.18
C ASP A 174 15.66 -9.12 16.20
N ILE A 175 16.05 -8.65 17.34
CA ILE A 175 16.29 -7.25 17.70
C ILE A 175 17.60 -6.65 17.15
N ASN A 176 18.28 -7.31 16.23
CA ASN A 176 19.51 -6.78 15.60
C ASN A 176 19.28 -5.51 14.74
N ARG A 177 18.01 -5.19 14.44
CA ARG A 177 17.56 -4.03 13.65
C ARG A 177 16.65 -3.10 14.45
N VAL A 178 17.00 -2.78 15.66
CA VAL A 178 16.30 -1.81 16.51
C VAL A 178 16.99 -0.44 16.41
N SER A 179 16.24 0.63 16.52
CA SER A 179 16.77 1.99 16.73
C SER A 179 16.12 2.63 17.93
N PHE A 180 16.94 3.42 18.64
CA PHE A 180 16.57 4.14 19.85
C PHE A 180 16.54 5.64 19.53
N GLN A 181 15.36 6.22 19.53
CA GLN A 181 15.14 7.64 19.19
C GLN A 181 13.73 8.06 19.59
N HIS A 182 13.45 9.35 19.57
CA HIS A 182 12.08 9.82 19.68
C HIS A 182 11.21 9.27 18.54
N ILE A 183 10.11 8.59 18.89
CA ILE A 183 9.18 8.02 17.92
C ILE A 183 7.96 8.93 17.80
N SER A 184 7.89 9.67 16.67
CA SER A 184 6.72 10.50 16.39
C SER A 184 5.46 9.63 16.22
N LYS A 185 4.29 10.21 16.46
CA LYS A 185 2.99 9.54 16.35
C LYS A 185 2.82 8.82 15.00
N LYS A 186 3.10 9.51 13.90
CA LYS A 186 3.06 8.94 12.53
C LYS A 186 4.05 7.79 12.38
N ARG A 187 5.28 7.92 12.89
CA ARG A 187 6.30 6.88 12.77
C ARG A 187 5.94 5.62 13.56
N GLY A 188 5.32 5.75 14.72
CA GLY A 188 4.79 4.63 15.48
C GLY A 188 3.71 3.87 14.70
N CYS A 189 2.73 4.56 14.13
CA CYS A 189 1.72 3.95 13.26
C CYS A 189 2.34 3.23 12.06
N THR A 190 3.32 3.84 11.39
CA THR A 190 3.96 3.22 10.22
C THR A 190 4.80 1.99 10.55
N ASN A 191 5.14 1.76 11.83
CA ASN A 191 5.87 0.56 12.27
C ASN A 191 5.05 -0.72 12.11
N PHE A 192 3.74 -0.65 12.14
CA PHE A 192 2.84 -1.79 11.94
C PHE A 192 2.72 -2.26 10.47
N CYS A 193 3.43 -1.64 9.54
CA CYS A 193 3.33 -1.91 8.10
C CYS A 193 3.62 -3.37 7.71
N ARG A 194 4.37 -4.12 8.53
CA ARG A 194 4.74 -5.52 8.26
C ARG A 194 3.79 -6.54 8.87
N LEU A 195 2.89 -6.12 9.75
CA LEU A 195 1.92 -7.02 10.38
C LEU A 195 0.94 -7.58 9.33
N TRP A 196 0.46 -8.77 9.60
CA TRP A 196 -0.58 -9.44 8.82
C TRP A 196 -1.91 -9.34 9.56
N GLY A 197 -3.00 -9.37 8.82
CA GLY A 197 -4.35 -9.27 9.36
C GLY A 197 -5.31 -8.73 8.31
N LYS A 198 -6.61 -8.95 8.52
CA LYS A 198 -7.70 -8.36 7.75
C LYS A 198 -7.88 -6.88 8.13
N VAL A 199 -8.80 -6.19 7.48
CA VAL A 199 -9.05 -4.75 7.71
C VAL A 199 -9.51 -4.49 9.14
N ASP A 200 -10.40 -5.33 9.67
CA ASP A 200 -10.91 -5.29 11.05
C ASP A 200 -9.79 -5.33 12.10
N PHE A 201 -8.77 -6.20 11.92
CA PHE A 201 -7.58 -6.22 12.78
C PHE A 201 -6.90 -4.84 12.84
N PHE A 202 -6.73 -4.19 11.68
CA PHE A 202 -6.06 -2.87 11.63
C PHE A 202 -6.95 -1.74 12.14
N GLU A 203 -8.27 -1.85 12.04
CA GLU A 203 -9.22 -0.90 12.62
C GLU A 203 -9.18 -0.96 14.14
N HIS A 204 -9.25 -2.15 14.72
CA HIS A 204 -9.11 -2.35 16.18
C HIS A 204 -7.74 -1.89 16.69
N LEU A 205 -6.65 -2.29 16.00
CA LEU A 205 -5.29 -1.88 16.34
C LEU A 205 -5.15 -0.35 16.28
N ALA A 206 -5.62 0.29 15.21
CA ALA A 206 -5.52 1.73 15.02
C ALA A 206 -6.29 2.49 16.08
N THR A 207 -7.53 2.08 16.37
CA THR A 207 -8.39 2.71 17.38
C THR A 207 -7.76 2.64 18.76
N SER A 208 -7.30 1.45 19.17
CA SER A 208 -6.68 1.24 20.48
C SER A 208 -5.33 1.96 20.60
N TYR A 209 -4.47 1.85 19.59
CA TYR A 209 -3.17 2.54 19.57
C TYR A 209 -3.31 4.06 19.59
N ALA A 210 -4.33 4.59 18.90
CA ALA A 210 -4.63 6.02 18.86
C ALA A 210 -4.95 6.58 20.24
N GLN A 211 -5.69 5.86 21.08
CA GLN A 211 -6.00 6.24 22.46
C GLN A 211 -4.70 6.42 23.27
N TYR A 212 -3.80 5.44 23.25
CA TYR A 212 -2.54 5.49 24.02
C TYR A 212 -1.53 6.50 23.49
N ARG A 213 -1.63 6.89 22.22
CA ARG A 213 -0.74 7.88 21.59
C ARG A 213 -1.36 9.26 21.43
N HIS A 214 -2.59 9.46 21.90
CA HIS A 214 -3.34 10.73 21.81
C HIS A 214 -3.40 11.29 20.38
N ILE A 215 -3.94 10.49 19.46
CA ILE A 215 -4.17 10.82 18.05
C ILE A 215 -5.59 10.40 17.65
N SER A 216 -6.10 10.95 16.56
CA SER A 216 -7.37 10.49 15.98
C SER A 216 -7.21 9.06 15.45
N SER A 217 -8.17 8.18 15.73
CA SER A 217 -8.21 6.80 15.21
C SER A 217 -8.19 6.77 13.68
N GLU A 218 -8.87 7.72 13.04
CA GLU A 218 -8.86 7.87 11.58
C GLU A 218 -7.46 8.16 11.04
N HIS A 219 -6.72 9.10 11.67
CA HIS A 219 -5.33 9.37 11.29
C HIS A 219 -4.41 8.17 11.53
N ALA A 220 -4.59 7.45 12.66
CA ALA A 220 -3.81 6.26 12.95
C ALA A 220 -4.03 5.18 11.89
N LEU A 221 -5.30 4.86 11.59
CA LEU A 221 -5.66 3.88 10.56
C LEU A 221 -5.09 4.25 9.19
N ARG A 222 -5.26 5.51 8.78
CA ARG A 222 -4.72 6.04 7.53
C ARG A 222 -3.19 5.84 7.44
N TRP A 223 -2.45 6.18 8.49
CA TRP A 223 -0.99 6.02 8.50
C TRP A 223 -0.55 4.57 8.50
N ILE A 224 -1.24 3.69 9.24
CA ILE A 224 -0.98 2.25 9.25
C ILE A 224 -1.20 1.66 7.86
N LEU A 225 -2.40 1.84 7.27
CA LEU A 225 -2.77 1.26 6.00
C LEU A 225 -1.91 1.78 4.84
N SER A 226 -1.62 3.09 4.80
CA SER A 226 -0.75 3.65 3.76
C SER A 226 0.70 3.15 3.86
N ALA A 227 1.25 3.01 5.08
CA ALA A 227 2.57 2.43 5.28
C ALA A 227 2.63 0.95 4.95
N ARG A 228 1.58 0.19 5.34
CA ARG A 228 1.42 -1.23 5.03
C ARG A 228 1.40 -1.47 3.52
N ARG A 229 0.60 -0.70 2.79
CA ARG A 229 0.53 -0.74 1.34
C ARG A 229 1.90 -0.55 0.70
N ARG A 230 2.61 0.51 1.07
CA ARG A 230 3.98 0.80 0.60
C ARG A 230 4.94 -0.36 0.84
N PHE A 231 4.90 -0.92 2.05
CA PHE A 231 5.80 -2.00 2.43
C PHE A 231 5.62 -3.24 1.55
N TRP A 232 4.37 -3.66 1.30
CA TRP A 232 4.08 -4.85 0.51
C TRP A 232 4.31 -4.62 -1.00
N GLN A 233 4.09 -3.42 -1.50
CA GLN A 233 4.39 -3.05 -2.89
C GLN A 233 5.89 -3.05 -3.19
N ASN A 234 6.70 -2.53 -2.27
CA ASN A 234 8.16 -2.48 -2.45
C ASN A 234 8.83 -3.87 -2.36
N ARG A 235 8.13 -4.89 -1.88
CA ARG A 235 8.66 -6.26 -1.83
C ARG A 235 8.54 -7.00 -3.17
N SER A 236 7.65 -6.54 -4.04
CA SER A 236 7.57 -7.00 -5.43
C SER A 236 8.48 -6.22 -6.39
N ARG A 237 9.15 -5.14 -5.93
CA ARG A 237 10.10 -4.36 -6.73
C ARG A 237 11.16 -3.70 -5.84
N GLU A 238 12.43 -3.94 -6.14
CA GLU A 238 13.55 -3.15 -5.61
C GLU A 238 13.52 -1.72 -6.17
N HIS A 239 13.76 -0.75 -5.25
CA HIS A 239 14.03 0.69 -5.45
C HIS A 239 12.91 1.61 -5.90
N PHE A 240 12.46 2.48 -4.97
CA PHE A 240 12.53 3.96 -5.07
C PHE A 240 12.05 4.59 -3.76
N VAL A 241 12.85 5.51 -3.23
CA VAL A 241 12.56 6.32 -2.04
C VAL A 241 11.87 7.61 -2.51
N HIS A 242 10.67 7.89 -2.01
CA HIS A 242 10.14 9.26 -1.89
C HIS A 242 9.35 9.39 -0.59
N ASP A 243 9.62 10.47 0.12
CA ASP A 243 9.23 10.69 1.53
C ASP A 243 7.81 11.31 1.72
N ASP A 244 7.04 11.46 0.63
CA ASP A 244 5.69 12.03 0.68
C ASP A 244 4.63 10.98 0.35
N THR A 245 3.95 10.51 1.37
CA THR A 245 2.87 9.54 1.22
C THR A 245 1.52 10.22 1.33
N PHE A 246 0.73 10.00 0.32
CA PHE A 246 -0.64 10.45 0.23
C PHE A 246 -1.56 9.25 -0.04
N SER A 247 -2.82 9.39 0.34
CA SER A 247 -3.86 8.42 0.00
C SER A 247 -4.34 8.63 -1.44
N ILE A 248 -4.61 7.50 -2.15
CA ILE A 248 -5.07 7.54 -3.54
C ILE A 248 -6.40 6.83 -3.70
N GLY A 249 -7.41 7.56 -4.16
CA GLY A 249 -8.74 7.04 -4.45
C GLY A 249 -9.02 6.94 -5.96
N VAL A 250 -9.99 6.11 -6.30
CA VAL A 250 -10.52 5.99 -7.66
C VAL A 250 -12.01 6.36 -7.65
N ILE A 251 -12.42 7.33 -8.46
CA ILE A 251 -13.82 7.65 -8.71
C ILE A 251 -14.20 7.09 -10.08
N ILE A 252 -15.23 6.25 -10.14
CA ILE A 252 -15.74 5.63 -11.36
C ILE A 252 -17.14 6.16 -11.63
N SER A 253 -17.31 6.82 -12.78
CA SER A 253 -18.64 7.20 -13.23
C SER A 253 -19.37 6.00 -13.85
N THR A 254 -20.61 5.74 -13.44
CA THR A 254 -21.42 4.62 -13.96
C THR A 254 -22.85 5.05 -14.27
N TYR A 255 -23.44 4.37 -15.24
CA TYR A 255 -24.87 4.44 -15.57
C TYR A 255 -25.29 3.18 -16.35
N ASN A 256 -26.19 2.39 -15.75
CA ASN A 256 -26.91 1.27 -16.36
C ASN A 256 -26.07 0.32 -17.26
N ASN A 257 -24.81 0.01 -16.86
CA ASN A 257 -23.99 -0.95 -17.58
C ASN A 257 -23.19 -1.85 -16.60
N PRO A 258 -23.86 -2.72 -15.84
CA PRO A 258 -23.20 -3.59 -14.86
C PRO A 258 -22.19 -4.54 -15.51
N ARG A 259 -22.40 -5.01 -16.73
CA ARG A 259 -21.47 -5.93 -17.43
C ARG A 259 -20.08 -5.30 -17.67
N TRP A 260 -20.02 -4.04 -18.08
CA TRP A 260 -18.75 -3.33 -18.26
C TRP A 260 -18.14 -2.94 -16.92
N LEU A 261 -18.94 -2.47 -15.99
CA LEU A 261 -18.48 -2.13 -14.64
C LEU A 261 -17.86 -3.34 -13.93
N GLU A 262 -18.40 -4.55 -14.13
CA GLU A 262 -17.84 -5.77 -13.58
C GLU A 262 -16.42 -6.04 -14.12
N LYS A 263 -16.19 -5.87 -15.42
CA LYS A 263 -14.84 -6.01 -16.01
C LYS A 263 -13.87 -4.96 -15.48
N VAL A 264 -14.34 -3.75 -15.17
CA VAL A 264 -13.53 -2.73 -14.51
C VAL A 264 -13.17 -3.12 -13.08
N PHE A 265 -14.13 -3.67 -12.32
CA PHE A 265 -13.86 -4.19 -10.97
C PHE A 265 -12.86 -5.34 -10.97
N MET A 266 -12.94 -6.27 -11.92
CA MET A 266 -11.93 -7.30 -12.12
C MET A 266 -10.54 -6.68 -12.33
N GLY A 267 -10.42 -5.66 -13.19
CA GLY A 267 -9.16 -4.94 -13.39
C GLY A 267 -8.63 -4.23 -12.14
N LEU A 268 -9.52 -3.73 -11.30
CA LEU A 268 -9.15 -3.09 -10.03
C LEU A 268 -8.78 -4.13 -8.94
N LYS A 269 -9.41 -5.30 -8.93
CA LYS A 269 -9.08 -6.41 -8.03
C LYS A 269 -7.63 -6.87 -8.19
N TYR A 270 -7.12 -6.89 -9.41
CA TYR A 270 -5.77 -7.34 -9.75
C TYR A 270 -4.72 -6.21 -9.77
N GLN A 271 -5.00 -5.06 -9.18
CA GLN A 271 -4.02 -3.97 -9.11
C GLN A 271 -2.82 -4.33 -8.22
N THR A 272 -1.61 -4.06 -8.69
CA THR A 272 -0.38 -4.19 -7.89
C THR A 272 -0.31 -3.13 -6.78
N HIS A 273 -1.09 -2.08 -6.88
CA HIS A 273 -1.34 -1.03 -5.90
C HIS A 273 -2.85 -0.84 -5.78
N LEU A 274 -3.46 -1.43 -4.76
CA LEU A 274 -4.88 -1.21 -4.51
C LEU A 274 -5.13 0.25 -4.10
N PRO A 275 -6.19 0.90 -4.61
CA PRO A 275 -6.56 2.23 -4.14
C PRO A 275 -7.02 2.18 -2.67
N ASP A 276 -6.92 3.31 -1.96
CA ASP A 276 -7.39 3.45 -0.59
C ASP A 276 -8.90 3.42 -0.48
N GLU A 277 -9.57 3.88 -1.52
CA GLU A 277 -11.02 3.84 -1.71
C GLU A 277 -11.36 3.80 -3.19
N ILE A 278 -12.51 3.21 -3.50
CA ILE A 278 -13.16 3.25 -4.80
C ILE A 278 -14.53 3.85 -4.58
N ILE A 279 -14.84 4.95 -5.25
CA ILE A 279 -16.14 5.61 -5.15
C ILE A 279 -16.86 5.44 -6.49
N ILE A 280 -18.00 4.78 -6.44
CA ILE A 280 -18.87 4.64 -7.60
C ILE A 280 -19.81 5.84 -7.65
N ALA A 281 -19.58 6.72 -8.60
CA ALA A 281 -20.42 7.88 -8.92
C ALA A 281 -21.50 7.45 -9.90
N ASP A 282 -22.65 7.04 -9.37
CA ASP A 282 -23.73 6.40 -10.09
C ASP A 282 -24.82 7.41 -10.47
N ASP A 283 -24.94 7.68 -11.75
CA ASP A 283 -25.86 8.69 -12.32
C ASP A 283 -27.32 8.17 -12.47
N GLY A 284 -27.79 7.36 -11.53
CA GLY A 284 -29.17 6.88 -11.46
C GLY A 284 -29.40 5.49 -12.07
N SER A 285 -28.45 4.57 -11.89
CA SER A 285 -28.60 3.20 -12.37
C SER A 285 -29.68 2.42 -11.64
N ASN A 286 -30.10 1.33 -12.28
CA ASN A 286 -31.08 0.38 -11.80
C ASN A 286 -30.52 -0.58 -10.73
N LYS A 287 -31.40 -1.43 -10.17
CA LYS A 287 -31.04 -2.41 -9.12
C LYS A 287 -29.99 -3.45 -9.53
N GLU A 288 -29.86 -3.75 -10.82
CA GLU A 288 -28.85 -4.71 -11.30
C GLU A 288 -27.43 -4.15 -11.06
N THR A 289 -27.22 -2.88 -11.37
CA THR A 289 -25.95 -2.19 -11.09
C THR A 289 -25.68 -2.10 -9.60
N GLU A 290 -26.69 -1.77 -8.78
CA GLU A 290 -26.58 -1.73 -7.34
C GLU A 290 -26.17 -3.09 -6.76
N SER A 291 -26.81 -4.17 -7.20
CA SER A 291 -26.50 -5.55 -6.76
C SER A 291 -25.07 -5.96 -7.11
N LEU A 292 -24.57 -5.55 -8.28
CA LEU A 292 -23.17 -5.75 -8.66
C LEU A 292 -22.23 -5.02 -7.71
N ILE A 293 -22.50 -3.74 -7.44
CA ILE A 293 -21.67 -2.91 -6.56
C ILE A 293 -21.62 -3.52 -5.16
N GLN A 294 -22.76 -3.95 -4.60
CA GLN A 294 -22.82 -4.60 -3.29
C GLN A 294 -21.98 -5.88 -3.25
N ARG A 295 -22.04 -6.72 -4.29
CA ARG A 295 -21.23 -7.95 -4.38
C ARG A 295 -19.73 -7.65 -4.35
N TYR A 296 -19.28 -6.65 -5.09
CA TYR A 296 -17.85 -6.29 -5.13
C TYR A 296 -17.39 -5.47 -3.92
N SER A 297 -18.28 -4.84 -3.17
CA SER A 297 -17.95 -4.15 -1.90
C SER A 297 -17.40 -5.11 -0.82
N ALA A 298 -17.70 -6.42 -0.94
CA ALA A 298 -17.11 -7.44 -0.07
C ALA A 298 -15.60 -7.70 -0.35
N ILE A 299 -15.10 -7.30 -1.52
CA ILE A 299 -13.73 -7.61 -1.99
C ILE A 299 -12.89 -6.36 -2.22
N LEU A 300 -13.52 -5.24 -2.55
CA LEU A 300 -12.88 -3.97 -2.87
C LEU A 300 -13.38 -2.87 -1.91
N PRO A 301 -12.59 -1.85 -1.61
CA PRO A 301 -12.97 -0.75 -0.72
C PRO A 301 -13.94 0.22 -1.42
N ILE A 302 -15.13 -0.27 -1.77
CA ILE A 302 -16.11 0.48 -2.56
C ILE A 302 -17.04 1.28 -1.65
N LYS A 303 -17.28 2.55 -2.05
CA LYS A 303 -18.38 3.39 -1.58
C LYS A 303 -19.29 3.69 -2.77
N HIS A 304 -20.59 3.57 -2.57
CA HIS A 304 -21.58 3.86 -3.60
C HIS A 304 -22.25 5.20 -3.34
N VAL A 305 -22.19 6.10 -4.31
CA VAL A 305 -22.90 7.39 -4.33
C VAL A 305 -23.86 7.33 -5.49
N TRP A 306 -25.13 7.48 -5.20
CA TRP A 306 -26.21 7.36 -6.17
C TRP A 306 -27.20 8.51 -6.02
N HIS A 307 -27.85 8.90 -7.11
CA HIS A 307 -29.02 9.77 -7.12
C HIS A 307 -30.05 9.26 -8.13
N PRO A 308 -31.35 9.62 -7.99
CA PRO A 308 -32.38 9.19 -8.95
C PRO A 308 -32.06 9.64 -10.38
N ASP A 309 -32.38 8.79 -11.37
CA ASP A 309 -32.22 9.12 -12.78
C ASP A 309 -33.10 10.34 -13.15
N ASN A 310 -32.47 11.37 -13.66
CA ASN A 310 -33.10 12.57 -14.21
C ASN A 310 -32.32 13.07 -15.44
N GLY A 311 -32.00 12.13 -16.34
CA GLY A 311 -31.16 12.35 -17.50
C GLY A 311 -29.67 12.47 -17.14
N PHE A 312 -28.83 12.81 -18.12
CA PHE A 312 -27.38 12.85 -17.96
C PHE A 312 -26.93 13.94 -16.97
N ARG A 313 -26.46 13.56 -15.79
CA ARG A 313 -25.97 14.44 -14.71
C ARG A 313 -24.64 13.98 -14.13
N LYS A 314 -23.79 13.38 -14.96
CA LYS A 314 -22.46 12.89 -14.58
C LYS A 314 -21.65 13.90 -13.76
N THR A 315 -21.65 15.18 -14.16
CA THR A 315 -20.91 16.25 -13.47
C THR A 315 -21.37 16.44 -12.01
N ARG A 316 -22.69 16.30 -11.77
CA ARG A 316 -23.25 16.41 -10.42
C ARG A 316 -22.83 15.24 -9.54
N ILE A 317 -22.98 14.02 -10.02
CA ILE A 317 -22.64 12.84 -9.21
C ILE A 317 -21.12 12.74 -8.95
N LEU A 318 -20.28 13.18 -9.89
CA LEU A 318 -18.85 13.31 -9.68
C LEU A 318 -18.52 14.29 -8.55
N ASN A 319 -19.22 15.42 -8.46
CA ASN A 319 -19.05 16.37 -7.37
C ASN A 319 -19.45 15.76 -6.02
N GLU A 320 -20.55 15.02 -5.94
CA GLU A 320 -20.94 14.30 -4.72
C GLU A 320 -19.89 13.24 -4.32
N ALA A 321 -19.34 12.50 -5.29
CA ALA A 321 -18.27 11.55 -5.06
C ALA A 321 -17.00 12.24 -4.51
N VAL A 322 -16.62 13.41 -5.04
CA VAL A 322 -15.49 14.19 -4.55
C VAL A 322 -15.71 14.68 -3.12
N LYS A 323 -16.93 15.07 -2.74
CA LYS A 323 -17.26 15.49 -1.38
C LYS A 323 -16.96 14.41 -0.35
N ILE A 324 -17.40 13.18 -0.60
CA ILE A 324 -17.24 12.05 0.33
C ILE A 324 -15.87 11.38 0.27
N ALA A 325 -15.07 11.66 -0.78
CA ALA A 325 -13.73 11.11 -0.90
C ALA A 325 -12.85 11.54 0.28
N PHE A 326 -12.14 10.59 0.90
CA PHE A 326 -11.14 10.94 1.93
C PHE A 326 -9.71 10.99 1.37
N SER A 327 -9.49 10.46 0.17
CA SER A 327 -8.17 10.38 -0.46
C SER A 327 -7.62 11.75 -0.82
N ASP A 328 -6.30 11.92 -0.64
CA ASP A 328 -5.57 13.15 -0.99
C ASP A 328 -5.44 13.33 -2.50
N TYR A 329 -5.31 12.23 -3.23
CA TYR A 329 -5.16 12.19 -4.68
C TYR A 329 -6.22 11.30 -5.32
N ILE A 330 -6.88 11.79 -6.37
CA ILE A 330 -8.04 11.14 -6.98
C ILE A 330 -7.78 10.81 -8.44
N ILE A 331 -8.03 9.57 -8.83
CA ILE A 331 -8.09 9.09 -10.21
C ILE A 331 -9.55 9.04 -10.65
N PHE A 332 -9.84 9.55 -11.84
CA PHE A 332 -11.15 9.45 -12.47
C PHE A 332 -11.12 8.42 -13.58
N MET A 333 -12.15 7.57 -13.62
CA MET A 333 -12.36 6.53 -14.63
C MET A 333 -13.84 6.48 -15.05
N ASP A 334 -14.08 5.93 -16.22
CA ASP A 334 -15.43 5.55 -16.66
C ASP A 334 -15.64 4.03 -16.51
N GLN A 335 -16.91 3.60 -16.42
CA GLN A 335 -17.32 2.20 -16.19
C GLN A 335 -16.92 1.21 -17.29
N ASP A 336 -16.39 1.66 -18.40
CA ASP A 336 -16.05 0.89 -19.60
C ASP A 336 -14.54 0.88 -19.91
N LEU A 337 -13.72 1.21 -18.91
CA LEU A 337 -12.28 1.36 -19.05
C LEU A 337 -11.56 0.36 -18.12
N ILE A 338 -11.14 -0.79 -18.65
CA ILE A 338 -10.43 -1.80 -17.86
C ILE A 338 -9.00 -1.32 -17.58
N PRO A 339 -8.58 -1.21 -16.30
CA PRO A 339 -7.24 -0.79 -15.94
C PRO A 339 -6.24 -1.94 -16.02
N ARG A 340 -5.00 -1.62 -16.48
CA ARG A 340 -3.87 -2.54 -16.38
C ARG A 340 -3.46 -2.71 -14.91
N SER A 341 -2.89 -3.85 -14.54
CA SER A 341 -2.55 -4.18 -13.14
C SER A 341 -1.63 -3.16 -12.43
N ASP A 342 -0.90 -2.32 -13.14
CA ASP A 342 -0.06 -1.26 -12.58
C ASP A 342 -0.67 0.15 -12.68
N PHE A 343 -1.93 0.27 -13.06
CA PHE A 343 -2.59 1.54 -13.35
C PHE A 343 -2.57 2.51 -12.14
N VAL A 344 -3.07 2.07 -10.99
CA VAL A 344 -3.08 2.89 -9.77
C VAL A 344 -1.65 3.23 -9.32
N SER A 345 -0.74 2.25 -9.38
CA SER A 345 0.69 2.44 -9.06
C SER A 345 1.33 3.50 -9.94
N MET A 346 1.02 3.52 -11.23
CA MET A 346 1.58 4.50 -12.17
C MET A 346 1.05 5.91 -11.91
N HIS A 347 -0.24 6.08 -11.60
CA HIS A 347 -0.77 7.37 -11.16
C HIS A 347 -0.11 7.84 -9.87
N TYR A 348 0.06 6.94 -8.89
CA TYR A 348 0.74 7.23 -7.64
C TYR A 348 2.19 7.71 -7.85
N GLN A 349 2.97 6.98 -8.68
CA GLN A 349 4.38 7.31 -8.95
C GLN A 349 4.59 8.63 -9.70
N HIS A 350 3.60 9.07 -10.48
CA HIS A 350 3.67 10.27 -11.30
C HIS A 350 2.90 11.47 -10.72
N ALA A 351 2.22 11.28 -9.58
CA ALA A 351 1.58 12.38 -8.87
C ALA A 351 2.62 13.42 -8.44
N LYS A 352 2.41 14.66 -8.82
CA LYS A 352 3.31 15.78 -8.48
C LYS A 352 2.49 17.00 -8.08
N GLU A 353 3.05 17.79 -7.17
CA GLU A 353 2.48 19.09 -6.82
C GLU A 353 2.36 19.98 -8.06
N ASN A 354 1.29 20.77 -8.09
CA ASN A 354 0.95 21.68 -9.19
C ASN A 354 0.77 21.00 -10.56
N ARG A 355 0.39 19.72 -10.55
CA ARG A 355 0.18 18.91 -11.76
C ARG A 355 -1.10 18.10 -11.69
N PHE A 356 -1.67 17.85 -12.88
CA PHE A 356 -2.63 16.79 -13.09
C PHE A 356 -2.11 15.80 -14.14
N ILE A 357 -2.54 14.57 -14.10
CA ILE A 357 -2.17 13.52 -15.05
C ILE A 357 -3.29 13.33 -16.06
N SER A 358 -2.90 13.15 -17.33
CA SER A 358 -3.77 12.75 -18.42
C SER A 358 -3.24 11.47 -19.05
N GLY A 359 -4.00 10.39 -18.94
CA GLY A 359 -3.68 9.09 -19.50
C GLY A 359 -4.30 8.86 -20.88
N GLY A 360 -4.27 7.62 -21.33
CA GLY A 360 -4.81 7.20 -22.62
C GLY A 360 -5.66 5.94 -22.53
N ALA A 361 -6.41 5.66 -23.60
CA ALA A 361 -7.15 4.43 -23.75
C ALA A 361 -6.95 3.85 -25.16
N ILE A 362 -7.23 2.55 -25.30
CA ILE A 362 -7.25 1.79 -26.55
C ILE A 362 -8.61 1.18 -26.69
N SER A 363 -9.37 1.63 -27.69
CA SER A 363 -10.68 1.07 -28.00
C SER A 363 -10.54 -0.28 -28.70
N ILE A 364 -11.35 -1.23 -28.30
CA ILE A 364 -11.43 -2.57 -28.89
C ILE A 364 -12.81 -2.79 -29.56
N PRO A 365 -12.93 -3.75 -30.50
CA PRO A 365 -14.20 -4.09 -31.14
C PRO A 365 -15.27 -4.60 -30.16
N GLU A 366 -16.54 -4.51 -30.57
CA GLU A 366 -17.69 -4.97 -29.78
C GLU A 366 -17.58 -6.44 -29.39
N GLN A 367 -17.35 -7.31 -30.38
CA GLN A 367 -17.20 -8.74 -30.16
C GLN A 367 -16.13 -9.05 -29.10
N LEU A 368 -14.93 -8.49 -29.23
CA LEU A 368 -13.87 -8.69 -28.24
C LEU A 368 -14.23 -8.13 -26.87
N SER A 369 -14.96 -7.00 -26.82
CA SER A 369 -15.42 -6.43 -25.54
C SER A 369 -16.32 -7.39 -24.78
N GLU A 370 -17.13 -8.19 -25.47
CA GLU A 370 -17.99 -9.22 -24.87
C GLU A 370 -17.18 -10.45 -24.43
N GLU A 371 -16.24 -10.91 -25.25
CA GLU A 371 -15.50 -12.16 -25.06
C GLU A 371 -14.43 -12.11 -23.95
N ILE A 372 -13.91 -10.92 -23.56
CA ILE A 372 -12.89 -10.80 -22.51
C ILE A 372 -13.38 -11.43 -21.22
N THR A 373 -12.59 -12.38 -20.70
CA THR A 373 -12.84 -13.10 -19.45
C THR A 373 -12.04 -12.50 -18.28
N GLU A 374 -12.38 -12.90 -17.04
CA GLU A 374 -11.59 -12.54 -15.85
C GLU A 374 -10.14 -13.03 -15.96
N SER A 375 -9.93 -14.25 -16.48
CA SER A 375 -8.58 -14.82 -16.70
C SER A 375 -7.73 -13.98 -17.65
N ASP A 376 -8.32 -13.39 -18.69
CA ASP A 376 -7.59 -12.51 -19.63
C ASP A 376 -7.20 -11.18 -18.98
N ILE A 377 -8.01 -10.70 -18.03
CA ILE A 377 -7.72 -9.49 -17.25
C ILE A 377 -6.62 -9.78 -16.22
N GLU A 378 -6.75 -10.86 -15.45
CA GLU A 378 -5.80 -11.28 -14.42
C GLU A 378 -4.41 -11.54 -15.00
N SER A 379 -4.32 -12.32 -16.08
CA SER A 379 -3.06 -12.60 -16.78
C SER A 379 -2.46 -11.36 -17.46
N GLY A 380 -3.25 -10.31 -17.68
CA GLY A 380 -2.85 -9.12 -18.43
C GLY A 380 -2.73 -9.33 -19.92
N ASN A 381 -3.28 -10.42 -20.48
CA ASN A 381 -3.28 -10.74 -21.90
C ASN A 381 -3.92 -9.64 -22.75
N ILE A 382 -5.01 -9.03 -22.26
CA ILE A 382 -5.70 -7.91 -22.92
C ILE A 382 -4.80 -6.67 -23.16
N PHE A 383 -3.64 -6.59 -22.51
CA PHE A 383 -2.65 -5.53 -22.70
C PHE A 383 -1.46 -6.00 -23.56
N SER A 384 -1.55 -7.18 -24.19
CA SER A 384 -0.57 -7.70 -25.16
C SER A 384 -0.99 -7.35 -26.58
N ILE A 385 -0.11 -6.66 -27.31
CA ILE A 385 -0.35 -6.33 -28.73
C ILE A 385 -0.59 -7.58 -29.56
N LYS A 386 0.19 -8.64 -29.33
CA LYS A 386 0.06 -9.92 -30.02
C LYS A 386 -1.32 -10.56 -29.78
N TRP A 387 -1.75 -10.58 -28.51
CA TRP A 387 -3.04 -11.12 -28.14
C TRP A 387 -4.20 -10.31 -28.74
N LEU A 388 -4.14 -8.97 -28.70
CA LEU A 388 -5.17 -8.12 -29.32
C LEU A 388 -5.31 -8.36 -30.82
N ILE A 389 -4.17 -8.50 -31.53
CA ILE A 389 -4.19 -8.76 -32.98
C ILE A 389 -4.76 -10.15 -33.27
N SER A 390 -4.41 -11.20 -32.51
CA SER A 390 -4.98 -12.54 -32.68
C SER A 390 -6.48 -12.61 -32.39
N HIS A 391 -7.03 -11.63 -31.64
CA HIS A 391 -8.46 -11.49 -31.34
C HIS A 391 -9.13 -10.38 -32.19
N GLY A 392 -8.63 -10.12 -33.39
CA GLY A 392 -9.30 -9.29 -34.38
C GLY A 392 -9.08 -7.77 -34.29
N VAL A 393 -8.23 -7.29 -33.36
CA VAL A 393 -7.87 -5.87 -33.32
C VAL A 393 -6.91 -5.56 -34.48
N LYS A 394 -7.32 -4.70 -35.40
CA LYS A 394 -6.46 -4.28 -36.50
C LYS A 394 -5.28 -3.45 -36.00
N TRP A 395 -4.09 -3.74 -36.53
CA TRP A 395 -2.90 -2.96 -36.24
C TRP A 395 -3.11 -1.47 -36.52
N ASN A 396 -2.77 -0.64 -35.54
CA ASN A 396 -2.71 0.81 -35.69
C ASN A 396 -1.71 1.41 -34.70
N TRP A 397 -1.25 2.64 -34.94
CA TRP A 397 -0.26 3.31 -34.09
C TRP A 397 -0.72 3.53 -32.64
N LYS A 398 -2.02 3.49 -32.36
CA LYS A 398 -2.53 3.62 -30.97
C LYS A 398 -2.12 2.43 -30.10
N LEU A 399 -1.85 1.26 -30.69
CA LEU A 399 -1.38 0.08 -29.97
C LEU A 399 0.02 0.28 -29.36
N SER A 400 0.83 1.22 -29.89
CA SER A 400 2.11 1.57 -29.30
C SER A 400 2.02 2.10 -27.86
N LYS A 401 0.85 2.54 -27.41
CA LYS A 401 0.59 2.91 -26.02
C LYS A 401 0.77 1.73 -25.05
N LEU A 402 0.68 0.48 -25.53
CA LEU A 402 0.88 -0.74 -24.77
C LEU A 402 2.36 -1.14 -24.59
N TRP A 403 3.28 -0.41 -25.19
CA TRP A 403 4.69 -0.69 -25.02
C TRP A 403 5.10 -0.57 -23.54
N LYS A 404 5.92 -1.55 -23.09
CA LYS A 404 6.36 -1.63 -21.69
C LYS A 404 7.73 -0.98 -21.44
N ASN A 405 8.44 -0.58 -22.50
CA ASN A 405 9.76 0.05 -22.37
C ASN A 405 9.62 1.48 -21.81
N LYS A 406 10.05 1.68 -20.56
CA LYS A 406 9.91 2.95 -19.82
C LYS A 406 10.60 4.12 -20.53
N PHE A 407 11.79 3.90 -21.12
CA PHE A 407 12.52 4.93 -21.83
C PHE A 407 11.76 5.39 -23.08
N LEU A 408 11.28 4.41 -23.88
CA LEU A 408 10.51 4.69 -25.09
C LEU A 408 9.17 5.37 -24.77
N CYS A 409 8.47 4.92 -23.72
CA CYS A 409 7.24 5.57 -23.27
C CYS A 409 7.49 7.02 -22.85
N LYS A 410 8.56 7.30 -22.10
CA LYS A 410 8.95 8.65 -21.71
C LYS A 410 9.27 9.52 -22.93
N LEU A 411 10.03 8.99 -23.88
CA LEU A 411 10.37 9.67 -25.13
C LEU A 411 9.12 10.02 -25.93
N LEU A 412 8.21 9.05 -26.13
CA LEU A 412 6.98 9.24 -26.88
C LEU A 412 5.99 10.20 -26.19
N ASN A 413 5.89 10.15 -24.85
CA ASN A 413 5.10 11.13 -24.11
C ASN A 413 5.63 12.55 -24.26
N THR A 414 6.94 12.73 -24.47
CA THR A 414 7.58 14.03 -24.65
C THR A 414 7.50 14.52 -26.11
N LEU A 415 7.74 13.63 -27.08
CA LEU A 415 7.80 13.99 -28.50
C LEU A 415 6.45 14.09 -29.18
N THR A 416 5.42 13.44 -28.62
CA THR A 416 4.08 13.50 -29.24
C THR A 416 3.46 14.88 -29.03
N PRO A 417 3.12 15.63 -30.09
CA PRO A 417 2.65 17.01 -30.02
C PRO A 417 1.20 17.11 -29.54
N THR A 418 0.86 16.43 -28.46
CA THR A 418 -0.49 16.43 -27.90
C THR A 418 -0.47 17.11 -26.55
N LYS A 419 -1.24 18.18 -26.42
CA LYS A 419 -1.45 18.87 -25.13
C LYS A 419 -2.04 17.88 -24.11
N ALA A 420 -1.48 17.86 -22.91
CA ALA A 420 -2.06 17.13 -21.79
C ALA A 420 -3.30 17.89 -21.32
N SER A 421 -4.46 17.56 -21.87
CA SER A 421 -5.76 18.06 -21.41
C SER A 421 -6.39 17.04 -20.45
N TRP A 422 -7.23 17.53 -19.56
CA TRP A 422 -8.00 16.63 -18.69
C TRP A 422 -8.85 15.66 -19.52
N ASN A 423 -8.81 14.37 -19.15
CA ASN A 423 -9.58 13.31 -19.80
C ASN A 423 -10.27 12.49 -18.70
N GLY A 424 -11.55 12.75 -18.43
CA GLY A 424 -12.29 12.21 -17.31
C GLY A 424 -12.31 10.68 -17.17
N GLY A 425 -12.10 9.96 -18.29
CA GLY A 425 -11.98 8.50 -18.26
C GLY A 425 -10.58 7.99 -17.85
N ASN A 426 -9.56 8.84 -17.82
CA ASN A 426 -8.20 8.49 -17.38
C ASN A 426 -7.42 9.76 -17.02
N ALA A 427 -7.75 10.34 -15.89
CA ALA A 427 -7.07 11.51 -15.37
C ALA A 427 -6.96 11.46 -13.85
N SER A 428 -6.01 12.17 -13.28
CA SER A 428 -5.88 12.26 -11.81
C SER A 428 -5.28 13.57 -11.38
N THR A 429 -5.64 14.00 -10.18
CA THR A 429 -5.07 15.18 -9.53
C THR A 429 -5.29 15.15 -8.02
N TRP A 430 -4.70 16.09 -7.32
CA TRP A 430 -4.92 16.29 -5.89
C TRP A 430 -6.35 16.75 -5.62
N LYS A 431 -7.01 16.17 -4.61
CA LYS A 431 -8.35 16.56 -4.19
C LYS A 431 -8.42 18.07 -3.89
N LYS A 432 -7.40 18.63 -3.25
CA LYS A 432 -7.31 20.07 -2.98
C LYS A 432 -7.44 20.94 -4.24
N TYR A 433 -6.96 20.49 -5.41
CA TYR A 433 -7.07 21.24 -6.67
C TYR A 433 -8.47 21.14 -7.27
N ILE A 434 -9.15 20.00 -7.08
CA ILE A 434 -10.56 19.85 -7.49
C ILE A 434 -11.43 20.81 -6.66
N LEU A 435 -11.19 20.88 -5.35
CA LEU A 435 -11.91 21.78 -4.46
C LEU A 435 -11.62 23.25 -4.76
N GLN A 436 -10.38 23.63 -5.07
CA GLN A 436 -10.02 24.99 -5.50
C GLN A 436 -10.70 25.40 -6.81
N ALA A 437 -10.88 24.46 -7.73
CA ALA A 437 -11.64 24.69 -8.96
C ALA A 437 -13.17 24.65 -8.71
N ASN A 438 -13.62 24.34 -7.50
CA ASN A 438 -15.02 24.11 -7.12
C ASN A 438 -15.67 22.95 -7.91
N GLY A 439 -14.92 21.88 -8.23
CA GLY A 439 -15.44 20.68 -8.89
C GLY A 439 -15.83 20.88 -10.34
N PHE A 440 -16.74 20.03 -10.86
CA PHE A 440 -17.26 20.06 -12.21
C PHE A 440 -18.47 21.01 -12.32
N ASP A 441 -18.63 21.68 -13.47
CA ASP A 441 -19.76 22.57 -13.72
C ASP A 441 -21.02 21.76 -14.01
N THR A 442 -21.99 21.81 -13.10
CA THR A 442 -23.24 21.00 -13.16
C THR A 442 -24.23 21.43 -14.24
N ARG A 443 -24.01 22.55 -14.92
CA ARG A 443 -24.79 22.95 -16.11
C ARG A 443 -24.41 22.12 -17.33
N MET A 444 -23.23 21.49 -17.32
CA MET A 444 -22.70 20.75 -18.46
C MET A 444 -23.22 19.31 -18.44
N ARG A 445 -23.85 18.93 -19.51
CA ARG A 445 -24.22 17.56 -19.83
C ARG A 445 -23.11 16.88 -20.60
N TYR A 446 -23.43 15.93 -21.48
CA TYR A 446 -22.45 15.17 -22.24
C TYR A 446 -21.63 16.03 -23.22
N GLY A 447 -20.32 15.97 -23.07
CA GLY A 447 -19.33 16.51 -24.01
C GLY A 447 -18.69 17.82 -23.57
N ALA A 448 -17.38 17.87 -23.64
CA ALA A 448 -16.52 18.99 -23.25
C ALA A 448 -16.52 19.37 -21.73
N GLU A 449 -17.28 18.69 -20.86
CA GLU A 449 -17.26 18.89 -19.41
C GLU A 449 -15.85 18.65 -18.82
N ASP A 450 -15.17 17.63 -19.33
CA ASP A 450 -13.79 17.31 -18.97
C ASP A 450 -12.81 18.42 -19.40
N ARG A 451 -12.99 18.94 -20.62
CA ARG A 451 -12.13 20.02 -21.13
C ARG A 451 -12.31 21.32 -20.35
N GLU A 452 -13.53 21.60 -19.94
CA GLU A 452 -13.86 22.78 -19.15
C GLU A 452 -13.21 22.71 -17.77
N PHE A 453 -13.37 21.60 -17.06
CA PHE A 453 -12.72 21.38 -15.76
C PHE A 453 -11.19 21.46 -15.88
N GLY A 454 -10.61 20.78 -16.87
CA GLY A 454 -9.17 20.87 -17.14
C GLY A 454 -8.70 22.28 -17.47
N GLN A 455 -9.52 23.09 -18.15
CA GLN A 455 -9.19 24.49 -18.44
C GLN A 455 -9.14 25.33 -17.14
N ARG A 456 -10.06 25.11 -16.18
CA ARG A 456 -10.00 25.78 -14.88
C ARG A 456 -8.76 25.39 -14.09
N LEU A 457 -8.35 24.11 -14.10
CA LEU A 457 -7.09 23.68 -13.50
C LEU A 457 -5.88 24.39 -14.15
N GLU A 458 -5.86 24.54 -15.48
CA GLU A 458 -4.80 25.28 -16.18
C GLU A 458 -4.83 26.78 -15.83
N ASN A 459 -5.99 27.38 -15.71
CA ASN A 459 -6.15 28.77 -15.33
C ASN A 459 -5.69 29.03 -13.87
N LEU A 460 -5.81 28.04 -12.98
CA LEU A 460 -5.24 28.02 -11.63
C LEU A 460 -3.70 27.87 -11.62
N GLY A 461 -3.07 27.63 -12.79
CA GLY A 461 -1.63 27.43 -12.92
C GLY A 461 -1.19 25.97 -12.87
N TYR A 462 -2.09 25.01 -12.74
CA TYR A 462 -1.75 23.59 -12.74
C TYR A 462 -1.51 23.08 -14.17
N ARG A 463 -0.42 22.33 -14.37
CA ARG A 463 -0.03 21.86 -15.71
C ARG A 463 -0.28 20.35 -15.84
N GLY A 464 -0.82 19.95 -16.99
CA GLY A 464 -1.02 18.55 -17.32
C GLY A 464 0.30 17.81 -17.59
N ILE A 465 0.38 16.57 -17.10
CA ILE A 465 1.42 15.59 -17.47
C ILE A 465 0.77 14.56 -18.39
N GLN A 466 1.34 14.38 -19.59
CA GLN A 466 0.87 13.39 -20.53
C GLN A 466 1.52 12.03 -20.27
N LEU A 467 0.73 11.01 -19.93
CA LEU A 467 1.19 9.64 -19.69
C LEU A 467 0.45 8.60 -20.55
N ARG A 468 0.00 8.95 -21.74
CA ARG A 468 -0.72 8.03 -22.63
C ARG A 468 0.08 6.78 -23.01
N TYR A 469 1.39 6.89 -23.06
CA TYR A 469 2.34 5.79 -23.25
C TYR A 469 2.88 5.31 -21.91
N GLY A 470 2.06 4.88 -21.02
CA GLY A 470 2.52 4.43 -19.70
C GLY A 470 1.37 3.86 -18.89
N ILE A 471 0.21 4.51 -18.97
CA ILE A 471 -1.01 4.10 -18.27
C ILE A 471 -2.21 3.95 -19.23
N PRO A 472 -2.11 3.08 -20.24
CA PRO A 472 -3.24 2.83 -21.13
C PRO A 472 -4.31 2.01 -20.42
N LEU A 473 -5.58 2.33 -20.72
CA LEU A 473 -6.74 1.52 -20.38
C LEU A 473 -7.27 0.81 -21.63
N ILE A 474 -7.95 -0.32 -21.48
CA ILE A 474 -8.73 -0.94 -22.54
C ILE A 474 -10.14 -0.37 -22.49
N HIS A 475 -10.56 0.28 -23.56
CA HIS A 475 -11.88 0.87 -23.67
C HIS A 475 -12.82 -0.08 -24.40
N LEU A 476 -13.79 -0.60 -23.66
CA LEU A 476 -14.84 -1.48 -24.16
C LEU A 476 -15.77 -0.73 -25.11
N TYR A 477 -16.26 -1.44 -26.10
CA TYR A 477 -17.19 -0.86 -27.06
C TYR A 477 -18.54 -0.58 -26.42
N HIS A 478 -19.09 0.59 -26.68
CA HIS A 478 -20.46 0.92 -26.34
C HIS A 478 -21.09 1.92 -27.33
N LYS A 479 -22.38 1.81 -27.53
CA LYS A 479 -23.19 2.80 -28.26
C LYS A 479 -23.30 4.08 -27.41
N ARG A 480 -23.47 5.22 -28.03
CA ARG A 480 -23.55 6.53 -27.35
C ARG A 480 -24.88 7.25 -27.69
N PRO A 481 -26.02 6.72 -27.22
CA PRO A 481 -27.35 7.26 -27.56
C PRO A 481 -27.62 8.65 -26.97
N TYR A 482 -26.87 9.01 -25.91
CA TYR A 482 -27.01 10.27 -25.18
C TYR A 482 -26.32 11.48 -25.85
N ARG A 483 -25.73 11.30 -27.03
CA ARG A 483 -25.16 12.43 -27.79
C ARG A 483 -26.23 13.35 -28.27
N ASN A 484 -26.18 14.64 -27.87
CA ASN A 484 -27.08 15.70 -28.29
C ASN A 484 -26.27 16.89 -28.79
N HIS A 485 -26.56 17.36 -30.00
CA HIS A 485 -25.86 18.49 -30.62
C HIS A 485 -26.08 19.80 -29.84
N GLN A 486 -27.25 20.00 -29.28
CA GLN A 486 -27.57 21.22 -28.53
C GLN A 486 -26.77 21.28 -27.23
N ASP A 487 -26.70 20.17 -26.45
CA ASP A 487 -25.90 20.07 -25.25
C ASP A 487 -24.42 20.28 -25.57
N TRP A 488 -23.91 19.65 -26.64
CA TRP A 488 -22.54 19.84 -27.10
C TRP A 488 -22.22 21.30 -27.40
N ASN A 489 -23.05 22.01 -28.17
CA ASN A 489 -22.83 23.41 -28.50
C ASN A 489 -22.85 24.31 -27.26
N ASN A 490 -23.76 24.05 -26.33
CA ASN A 490 -23.84 24.78 -25.08
C ASN A 490 -22.56 24.55 -24.22
N ASN A 491 -22.12 23.33 -24.11
CA ASN A 491 -20.92 22.98 -23.35
C ASN A 491 -19.64 23.60 -23.98
N ILE A 492 -19.54 23.59 -25.29
CA ILE A 492 -18.44 24.27 -26.02
C ILE A 492 -18.44 25.77 -25.75
N ARG A 493 -19.64 26.41 -25.68
CA ARG A 493 -19.75 27.81 -25.31
C ARG A 493 -19.22 28.07 -23.90
N ILE A 494 -19.65 27.30 -22.90
CA ILE A 494 -19.19 27.41 -21.52
C ILE A 494 -17.66 27.24 -21.45
N TRP A 495 -17.11 26.20 -22.10
CA TRP A 495 -15.66 25.99 -22.13
C TRP A 495 -14.90 27.15 -22.79
N ARG A 496 -15.42 27.74 -23.91
CA ARG A 496 -14.80 28.90 -24.55
C ARG A 496 -14.82 30.13 -23.64
N GLU A 497 -15.90 30.36 -22.92
CA GLU A 497 -16.02 31.43 -21.91
C GLU A 497 -15.02 31.25 -20.78
N THR A 498 -14.92 30.03 -20.22
CA THR A 498 -13.91 29.70 -19.19
C THR A 498 -12.49 29.98 -19.67
N ARG A 499 -12.18 29.62 -20.91
CA ARG A 499 -10.85 29.85 -21.50
C ARG A 499 -10.59 31.34 -21.77
N LYS A 500 -11.56 32.04 -22.36
CA LYS A 500 -11.45 33.48 -22.74
C LYS A 500 -11.27 34.34 -21.47
N ASN A 501 -12.11 34.12 -20.48
CA ASN A 501 -12.18 34.94 -19.29
C ASN A 501 -11.23 34.45 -18.17
N LYS A 502 -10.47 33.34 -18.42
CA LYS A 502 -9.57 32.70 -17.46
C LYS A 502 -10.23 32.36 -16.12
N TYR A 503 -11.47 31.90 -16.17
CA TYR A 503 -12.17 31.47 -14.94
C TYR A 503 -11.41 30.32 -14.29
N THR A 504 -11.22 30.43 -12.98
CA THR A 504 -10.52 29.42 -12.14
C THR A 504 -11.50 28.54 -11.37
N THR A 505 -12.73 29.03 -11.19
CA THR A 505 -13.81 28.34 -10.45
C THR A 505 -15.11 28.43 -11.24
N THR A 506 -16.10 27.63 -10.88
CA THR A 506 -17.47 27.72 -11.33
C THR A 506 -18.41 28.01 -10.16
N GLN A 507 -19.48 28.77 -10.38
CA GLN A 507 -20.54 28.96 -9.39
C GLN A 507 -21.47 27.72 -9.27
N TYR A 508 -21.40 26.81 -10.22
CA TYR A 508 -22.24 25.61 -10.32
C TYR A 508 -21.45 24.34 -9.98
N GLY A 509 -20.66 24.41 -8.94
CA GLY A 509 -19.73 23.36 -8.54
C GLY A 509 -20.15 22.55 -7.32
N ILE A 510 -19.16 22.21 -6.49
CA ILE A 510 -19.31 21.43 -5.26
C ILE A 510 -20.01 22.26 -4.17
N THR A 511 -19.66 23.53 -4.04
CA THR A 511 -20.33 24.49 -3.14
C THR A 511 -21.35 25.27 -3.97
N GLN A 512 -22.61 24.98 -3.80
CA GLN A 512 -23.72 25.75 -4.31
C GLN A 512 -24.37 26.53 -3.20
#